data_dfde063ed5162691b9f6f6fc55941307
#
_entry.id   dfde063ed5162691b9f6f6fc55941307
#
_cell.length_a   1.000
_cell.length_b   1.000
_cell.length_c   1.000
_cell.angle_alpha   90.00
_cell.angle_beta   90.00
_cell.angle_gamma   90.00
#
_symmetry.space_group_name_H-M   'P 1'
#
loop_
_entity.id
_entity.type
_entity.pdbx_description
1 polymer ?
#
loop_
_entity_poly.entity_id
_entity_poly.type
_entity_poly.pdbx_seq_one_letter_code
_entity_poly.pdbx_strand_id
1 'polypeptide(L)'
;MMREIFSFYIALSKLCLAIIFFFVLCSCSLKPYTDLEDVKLYSDKYKIIFDYKTKLENLEKDYFYNELKTRSSTPEIISKDENKEGLLIRVILSSQQIFDYQIKIEEKKEIQLIANSEKNLKWLFNQFLKKLSIQDDRIKTQDLLPAIITIKESTVSFPFEYREPHFSPVLQPNADVLYNSNNIENDWGIWGHNLGKLLANEGNIQTFALVENKRNTTQLCFSSEATYNYIKNYIIDNFGINTHKKYSFMLVPNDNKLVCLDPKCKRLGNTLSNATPSVVYLMEKLAKEFPQYNFFTTAYLTTETPPEKELPKNTGVMISTINFPKNVYFENKTQVNPFEEKILKWKNKVNKVYLWDYASNFDDYLTPYPLLYRLQKQLEYFKKMGIKGVFINGSGYDYTSFQGLKTFVISSLLMNYDLKVEDLIKKYFKQEFPQNHQLLSEYYI
;
A
#
# COMPACT_ATOMS: atom_id res chain seq x y z
N MET A 1 34.73 27.31 42.73
CA MET A 1 34.69 25.94 42.16
C MET A 1 33.37 25.21 42.47
N MET A 2 32.96 24.95 43.72
CA MET A 2 31.68 24.23 44.01
C MET A 2 30.40 25.04 43.63
N ARG A 3 30.39 26.38 43.71
CA ARG A 3 29.24 27.23 43.33
C ARG A 3 29.06 27.29 41.78
N GLU A 4 30.10 27.21 41.01
CA GLU A 4 30.04 27.24 39.53
C GLU A 4 29.55 25.91 38.97
N ILE A 5 29.96 24.77 39.60
CA ILE A 5 29.47 23.44 39.23
C ILE A 5 27.97 23.31 39.51
N PHE A 6 27.49 23.87 40.62
CA PHE A 6 26.05 23.84 40.96
C PHE A 6 25.20 24.71 40.03
N SER A 7 25.74 25.86 39.60
CA SER A 7 25.10 26.73 38.60
C SER A 7 25.01 26.08 37.23
N PHE A 8 26.04 25.31 36.84
CA PHE A 8 26.07 24.59 35.56
C PHE A 8 25.02 23.44 35.52
N TYR A 9 24.88 22.69 36.65
CA TYR A 9 23.87 21.66 36.74
C TYR A 9 22.42 22.19 36.70
N ILE A 10 22.17 23.35 37.31
CA ILE A 10 20.85 24.01 37.26
C ILE A 10 20.57 24.54 35.84
N ALA A 11 21.55 25.05 35.16
CA ALA A 11 21.39 25.49 33.75
C ALA A 11 21.15 24.30 32.80
N LEU A 12 21.87 23.19 33.01
CA LEU A 12 21.71 21.98 32.21
C LEU A 12 20.34 21.31 32.44
N SER A 13 19.86 21.28 33.71
CA SER A 13 18.54 20.76 34.04
C SER A 13 17.40 21.60 33.43
N LYS A 14 17.53 22.93 33.42
CA LYS A 14 16.56 23.84 32.76
C LYS A 14 16.58 23.68 31.23
N LEU A 15 17.75 23.45 30.64
CA LEU A 15 17.90 23.18 29.20
C LEU A 15 17.27 21.83 28.82
N CYS A 16 17.50 20.78 29.61
CA CYS A 16 16.86 19.48 29.41
C CYS A 16 15.34 19.55 29.58
N LEU A 17 14.82 20.30 30.59
CA LEU A 17 13.39 20.51 30.74
C LEU A 17 12.78 21.31 29.58
N ALA A 18 13.49 22.32 29.05
CA ALA A 18 13.04 23.08 27.90
C ALA A 18 13.03 22.24 26.62
N ILE A 19 14.00 21.34 26.42
CA ILE A 19 14.05 20.41 25.29
C ILE A 19 12.93 19.37 25.42
N ILE A 20 12.66 18.82 26.60
CA ILE A 20 11.54 17.90 26.83
C ILE A 20 10.21 18.62 26.61
N PHE A 21 10.06 19.88 27.04
CA PHE A 21 8.85 20.66 26.83
C PHE A 21 8.66 21.01 25.34
N PHE A 22 9.75 21.24 24.60
CA PHE A 22 9.70 21.48 23.16
C PHE A 22 9.36 20.19 22.38
N PHE A 23 9.84 19.02 22.80
CA PHE A 23 9.45 17.73 22.23
C PHE A 23 8.01 17.33 22.57
N VAL A 24 7.50 17.72 23.74
CA VAL A 24 6.09 17.51 24.12
C VAL A 24 5.15 18.46 23.36
N LEU A 25 5.62 19.67 23.00
CA LEU A 25 4.85 20.61 22.15
C LEU A 25 4.98 20.33 20.65
N CYS A 26 6.04 19.62 20.22
CA CYS A 26 6.20 19.13 18.83
C CYS A 26 5.67 17.71 18.62
N SER A 27 5.11 17.05 19.63
CA SER A 27 4.14 16.01 19.39
C SER A 27 2.89 16.71 18.83
N CYS A 28 2.92 17.06 17.55
CA CYS A 28 1.70 17.26 16.78
C CYS A 28 0.89 15.97 16.94
N SER A 29 0.07 15.93 17.99
CA SER A 29 -1.13 15.14 17.94
C SER A 29 -1.84 15.63 16.67
N LEU A 30 -1.75 14.83 15.62
CA LEU A 30 -2.74 14.89 14.55
C LEU A 30 -4.07 14.79 15.28
N LYS A 31 -4.73 15.95 15.44
CA LYS A 31 -6.03 15.99 16.11
C LYS A 31 -6.90 14.97 15.41
N PRO A 32 -7.52 14.05 16.13
CA PRO A 32 -8.50 13.20 15.52
C PRO A 32 -9.53 14.13 14.91
N TYR A 33 -9.72 13.99 13.59
CA TYR A 33 -10.83 14.44 12.77
C TYR A 33 -11.76 15.43 13.50
N THR A 34 -11.36 16.71 13.57
CA THR A 34 -12.27 17.75 14.04
C THR A 34 -13.38 17.84 13.00
N ASP A 35 -14.63 17.86 13.45
CA ASP A 35 -15.81 18.06 12.63
C ASP A 35 -15.71 19.40 11.90
N LEU A 36 -14.98 19.40 10.79
CA LEU A 36 -14.99 20.50 9.84
C LEU A 36 -16.38 20.50 9.20
N GLU A 37 -17.04 21.64 9.20
CA GLU A 37 -18.37 21.77 8.59
C GLU A 37 -18.29 21.44 7.10
N ASP A 38 -19.29 20.73 6.60
CA ASP A 38 -19.47 20.47 5.19
C ASP A 38 -19.71 21.82 4.47
N VAL A 39 -18.84 22.14 3.51
CA VAL A 39 -19.03 23.32 2.67
C VAL A 39 -19.90 22.98 1.49
N LYS A 40 -21.03 23.67 1.33
CA LYS A 40 -21.90 23.54 0.16
C LYS A 40 -21.45 24.54 -0.92
N LEU A 41 -21.12 24.04 -2.08
CA LEU A 41 -20.72 24.80 -3.24
C LEU A 41 -21.73 24.61 -4.36
N TYR A 42 -22.03 25.69 -5.08
CA TYR A 42 -22.97 25.70 -6.20
C TYR A 42 -22.25 26.20 -7.44
N SER A 43 -22.29 25.44 -8.52
CA SER A 43 -21.82 25.93 -9.81
C SER A 43 -22.47 25.15 -10.96
N ASP A 44 -22.87 25.86 -11.99
CA ASP A 44 -23.30 25.35 -13.28
C ASP A 44 -22.12 25.14 -14.24
N LYS A 45 -20.96 25.72 -13.91
CA LYS A 45 -19.74 25.61 -14.69
C LYS A 45 -18.57 25.21 -13.80
N TYR A 46 -17.81 24.22 -14.26
CA TYR A 46 -16.57 23.79 -13.61
C TYR A 46 -15.38 24.15 -14.48
N LYS A 47 -14.35 24.68 -13.85
CA LYS A 47 -13.06 24.95 -14.50
C LYS A 47 -12.02 24.04 -13.87
N ILE A 48 -11.24 23.33 -14.68
CA ILE A 48 -10.09 22.56 -14.24
C ILE A 48 -8.82 23.37 -14.50
N ILE A 49 -8.07 23.62 -13.42
CA ILE A 49 -6.71 24.14 -13.53
C ILE A 49 -5.74 23.06 -13.13
N PHE A 50 -4.77 22.80 -14.02
CA PHE A 50 -3.61 21.99 -13.69
C PHE A 50 -2.48 22.89 -13.19
N ASP A 51 -1.93 22.59 -12.03
CA ASP A 51 -0.74 23.28 -11.58
C ASP A 51 0.43 22.93 -12.50
N TYR A 52 1.05 23.96 -13.11
CA TYR A 52 2.18 23.79 -14.04
C TYR A 52 3.43 23.20 -13.41
N LYS A 53 3.56 23.21 -12.10
CA LYS A 53 4.63 22.55 -11.37
C LYS A 53 4.46 21.05 -11.29
N THR A 54 3.27 20.54 -11.63
CA THR A 54 3.03 19.10 -11.69
C THR A 54 3.59 18.52 -12.97
N LYS A 55 4.39 17.46 -12.82
CA LYS A 55 4.89 16.66 -13.96
C LYS A 55 3.83 15.68 -14.49
N LEU A 56 2.57 16.11 -14.60
CA LEU A 56 1.53 15.31 -15.25
C LEU A 56 1.80 15.29 -16.74
N GLU A 57 1.86 14.10 -17.31
CA GLU A 57 1.91 13.93 -18.76
C GLU A 57 0.60 14.41 -19.41
N ASN A 58 0.65 14.79 -20.69
CA ASN A 58 -0.56 15.30 -21.37
C ASN A 58 -1.71 14.29 -21.37
N LEU A 59 -1.41 12.99 -21.46
CA LEU A 59 -2.41 11.92 -21.40
C LEU A 59 -3.18 11.93 -20.07
N GLU A 60 -2.52 12.24 -18.97
CA GLU A 60 -3.14 12.28 -17.65
C GLU A 60 -4.00 13.52 -17.44
N LYS A 61 -3.59 14.66 -18.03
CA LYS A 61 -4.42 15.86 -18.04
C LYS A 61 -5.71 15.62 -18.81
N ASP A 62 -5.63 14.93 -19.94
CA ASP A 62 -6.78 14.53 -20.74
C ASP A 62 -7.71 13.59 -19.95
N TYR A 63 -7.17 12.69 -19.13
CA TYR A 63 -7.97 11.85 -18.25
C TYR A 63 -8.85 12.67 -17.31
N PHE A 64 -8.28 13.61 -16.55
CA PHE A 64 -9.05 14.43 -15.61
C PHE A 64 -10.11 15.29 -16.32
N TYR A 65 -9.78 15.84 -17.47
CA TYR A 65 -10.72 16.61 -18.28
C TYR A 65 -11.87 15.76 -18.80
N ASN A 66 -11.58 14.61 -19.38
CA ASN A 66 -12.59 13.72 -19.92
C ASN A 66 -13.51 13.17 -18.83
N GLU A 67 -12.97 12.78 -17.69
CA GLU A 67 -13.76 12.33 -16.55
C GLU A 67 -14.69 13.44 -16.03
N LEU A 68 -14.23 14.69 -15.97
CA LEU A 68 -15.08 15.80 -15.58
C LEU A 68 -16.16 16.08 -16.64
N LYS A 69 -15.82 16.00 -17.93
CA LYS A 69 -16.76 16.20 -19.04
C LYS A 69 -17.91 15.20 -19.04
N THR A 70 -17.70 13.99 -18.52
CA THR A 70 -18.79 13.01 -18.36
C THR A 70 -19.84 13.44 -17.34
N ARG A 71 -19.51 14.38 -16.45
CA ARG A 71 -20.34 14.83 -15.32
C ARG A 71 -20.81 16.29 -15.44
N SER A 72 -20.29 17.04 -16.37
CA SER A 72 -20.57 18.48 -16.58
C SER A 72 -20.68 18.79 -18.06
N SER A 73 -21.52 19.74 -18.43
CA SER A 73 -21.79 20.07 -19.83
C SER A 73 -20.62 20.67 -20.59
N THR A 74 -19.73 21.41 -19.96
CA THR A 74 -18.57 22.06 -20.62
C THR A 74 -17.51 22.48 -19.60
N PRO A 75 -16.63 21.58 -19.14
CA PRO A 75 -15.50 22.00 -18.36
C PRO A 75 -14.49 22.76 -19.25
N GLU A 76 -13.93 23.86 -18.73
CA GLU A 76 -12.85 24.60 -19.40
C GLU A 76 -11.52 24.23 -18.72
N ILE A 77 -10.52 23.87 -19.53
CA ILE A 77 -9.12 23.83 -19.05
C ILE A 77 -8.57 25.24 -19.20
N ILE A 78 -8.23 25.88 -18.08
CA ILE A 78 -7.57 27.18 -18.11
C ILE A 78 -6.12 27.06 -17.70
N SER A 79 -5.28 27.73 -18.47
CA SER A 79 -3.83 27.74 -18.25
C SER A 79 -3.35 28.79 -17.26
N LYS A 80 -4.19 29.77 -16.93
CA LYS A 80 -3.90 30.86 -15.96
C LYS A 80 -5.18 31.29 -15.24
N ASP A 81 -5.04 31.88 -14.05
CA ASP A 81 -6.14 32.38 -13.20
C ASP A 81 -6.88 33.60 -13.79
N GLU A 82 -7.06 33.67 -15.10
CA GLU A 82 -7.53 34.90 -15.79
C GLU A 82 -9.04 35.12 -15.77
N ASN A 83 -9.83 34.11 -15.35
CA ASN A 83 -11.30 34.31 -15.28
C ASN A 83 -11.88 33.50 -14.13
N LYS A 84 -12.45 34.18 -13.12
CA LYS A 84 -12.94 33.59 -11.87
C LYS A 84 -14.44 33.27 -11.86
N GLU A 85 -15.08 33.14 -13.03
CA GLU A 85 -16.46 32.69 -13.08
C GLU A 85 -16.56 31.16 -12.92
N GLY A 86 -17.42 30.70 -12.03
CA GLY A 86 -17.65 29.29 -11.76
C GLY A 86 -16.81 28.73 -10.60
N LEU A 87 -16.91 27.43 -10.37
CA LEU A 87 -16.14 26.70 -9.38
C LEU A 87 -14.85 26.20 -10.00
N LEU A 88 -13.74 26.63 -9.44
CA LEU A 88 -12.42 26.25 -9.86
C LEU A 88 -12.00 24.93 -9.20
N ILE A 89 -11.55 23.96 -9.97
CA ILE A 89 -11.01 22.70 -9.47
C ILE A 89 -9.53 22.65 -9.83
N ARG A 90 -8.68 22.74 -8.85
CA ARG A 90 -7.23 22.66 -9.02
C ARG A 90 -6.73 21.27 -8.65
N VAL A 91 -6.11 20.60 -9.59
CA VAL A 91 -5.55 19.23 -9.42
C VAL A 91 -4.04 19.36 -9.30
N ILE A 92 -3.46 18.94 -8.17
CA ILE A 92 -2.06 19.18 -7.83
C ILE A 92 -1.38 17.85 -7.47
N LEU A 93 -0.35 17.47 -8.24
CA LEU A 93 0.56 16.40 -7.88
C LEU A 93 1.83 16.97 -7.25
N SER A 94 2.11 16.61 -6.01
CA SER A 94 3.28 17.09 -5.29
C SER A 94 3.94 15.97 -4.47
N SER A 95 4.95 15.35 -5.03
CA SER A 95 5.68 14.22 -4.41
C SER A 95 6.46 14.59 -3.13
N GLN A 96 6.54 15.86 -2.78
CA GLN A 96 7.21 16.34 -1.57
C GLN A 96 6.30 16.38 -0.34
N GLN A 97 5.00 16.11 -0.50
CA GLN A 97 4.06 16.12 0.61
C GLN A 97 4.26 14.92 1.53
N ILE A 98 4.11 15.17 2.84
CA ILE A 98 4.18 14.14 3.89
C ILE A 98 2.85 13.40 4.09
N PHE A 99 1.77 13.88 3.46
CA PHE A 99 0.45 13.27 3.47
C PHE A 99 0.16 12.58 2.12
N ASP A 100 -0.78 11.67 2.09
CA ASP A 100 -1.17 10.98 0.87
C ASP A 100 -2.06 11.83 -0.01
N TYR A 101 -3.04 12.52 0.60
CA TYR A 101 -3.82 13.53 -0.11
C TYR A 101 -4.35 14.63 0.80
N GLN A 102 -4.73 15.75 0.19
CA GLN A 102 -5.37 16.86 0.86
C GLN A 102 -6.47 17.46 -0.03
N ILE A 103 -7.56 17.87 0.59
CA ILE A 103 -8.60 18.70 -0.01
C ILE A 103 -8.57 20.03 0.70
N LYS A 104 -8.41 21.12 -0.06
CA LYS A 104 -8.54 22.51 0.42
C LYS A 104 -9.66 23.21 -0.30
N ILE A 105 -10.30 24.15 0.38
CA ILE A 105 -11.35 24.99 -0.18
C ILE A 105 -10.95 26.45 0.03
N GLU A 106 -10.74 27.19 -1.05
CA GLU A 106 -10.37 28.59 -0.99
C GLU A 106 -11.56 29.48 -1.37
N GLU A 107 -11.92 30.41 -0.49
CA GLU A 107 -12.98 31.42 -0.67
C GLU A 107 -14.32 30.88 -1.18
N LYS A 108 -14.63 29.59 -0.94
CA LYS A 108 -15.82 28.88 -1.48
C LYS A 108 -15.94 28.90 -3.02
N LYS A 109 -14.85 29.17 -3.73
CA LYS A 109 -14.78 29.27 -5.19
C LYS A 109 -13.74 28.35 -5.82
N GLU A 110 -12.80 27.86 -5.05
CA GLU A 110 -11.75 26.95 -5.51
C GLU A 110 -11.68 25.70 -4.62
N ILE A 111 -11.63 24.54 -5.25
CA ILE A 111 -11.33 23.25 -4.61
C ILE A 111 -9.95 22.81 -5.09
N GLN A 112 -9.03 22.60 -4.18
CA GLN A 112 -7.72 22.04 -4.47
C GLN A 112 -7.71 20.57 -4.07
N LEU A 113 -7.45 19.70 -5.05
CA LEU A 113 -7.24 18.27 -4.88
C LEU A 113 -5.74 18.00 -5.00
N ILE A 114 -5.09 17.76 -3.88
CA ILE A 114 -3.63 17.65 -3.78
C ILE A 114 -3.28 16.21 -3.38
N ALA A 115 -2.35 15.58 -4.08
CA ALA A 115 -1.86 14.25 -3.69
C ALA A 115 -0.34 14.09 -3.91
N ASN A 116 0.27 13.16 -3.18
CA ASN A 116 1.70 12.86 -3.24
C ASN A 116 2.08 11.90 -4.38
N SER A 117 1.11 11.23 -4.97
CA SER A 117 1.29 10.28 -6.07
C SER A 117 0.13 10.36 -7.06
N GLU A 118 0.41 9.96 -8.28
CA GLU A 118 -0.57 9.92 -9.36
C GLU A 118 -1.76 9.00 -9.02
N LYS A 119 -1.49 7.82 -8.48
CA LYS A 119 -2.53 6.88 -8.01
C LYS A 119 -3.46 7.55 -7.00
N ASN A 120 -2.91 8.19 -5.98
CA ASN A 120 -3.71 8.89 -4.97
C ASN A 120 -4.51 10.04 -5.58
N LEU A 121 -3.93 10.76 -6.56
CA LEU A 121 -4.60 11.87 -7.22
C LEU A 121 -5.77 11.42 -8.09
N LYS A 122 -5.60 10.38 -8.91
CA LYS A 122 -6.68 9.79 -9.72
C LYS A 122 -7.82 9.27 -8.85
N TRP A 123 -7.49 8.55 -7.78
CA TRP A 123 -8.48 8.08 -6.83
C TRP A 123 -9.23 9.24 -6.14
N LEU A 124 -8.51 10.25 -5.65
CA LEU A 124 -9.10 11.42 -5.00
C LEU A 124 -10.06 12.15 -5.94
N PHE A 125 -9.64 12.37 -7.18
CA PHE A 125 -10.48 12.98 -8.20
C PHE A 125 -11.74 12.17 -8.49
N ASN A 126 -11.63 10.84 -8.59
CA ASN A 126 -12.78 9.96 -8.75
C ASN A 126 -13.75 10.04 -7.54
N GLN A 127 -13.22 10.10 -6.31
CA GLN A 127 -14.07 10.32 -5.12
C GLN A 127 -14.77 11.69 -5.17
N PHE A 128 -14.08 12.71 -5.67
CA PHE A 128 -14.67 14.03 -5.90
C PHE A 128 -15.79 13.96 -6.95
N LEU A 129 -15.55 13.34 -8.10
CA LEU A 129 -16.57 13.19 -9.15
C LEU A 129 -17.81 12.44 -8.66
N LYS A 130 -17.67 11.44 -7.82
CA LYS A 130 -18.82 10.74 -7.21
C LYS A 130 -19.71 11.67 -6.37
N LYS A 131 -19.14 12.73 -5.80
CA LYS A 131 -19.91 13.75 -5.08
C LYS A 131 -20.65 14.71 -6.00
N LEU A 132 -20.19 14.92 -7.24
CA LEU A 132 -20.89 15.73 -8.25
C LEU A 132 -22.12 15.04 -8.81
N SER A 133 -22.20 13.72 -8.80
CA SER A 133 -23.23 12.93 -9.48
C SER A 133 -24.41 12.54 -8.59
N ILE A 134 -24.46 13.00 -7.34
CA ILE A 134 -25.53 12.61 -6.42
C ILE A 134 -26.65 13.63 -6.43
N GLN A 135 -27.45 13.64 -7.47
CA GLN A 135 -28.85 14.04 -7.37
C GLN A 135 -29.66 13.32 -8.44
N ASP A 136 -30.43 12.35 -7.95
CA ASP A 136 -31.57 11.71 -8.59
C ASP A 136 -31.33 11.00 -9.94
N ASP A 137 -31.09 9.69 -9.88
CA ASP A 137 -31.10 8.76 -11.06
C ASP A 137 -32.40 8.77 -11.85
N ARG A 138 -33.40 9.57 -11.47
CA ARG A 138 -34.73 9.65 -12.09
C ARG A 138 -34.86 10.76 -13.13
N ILE A 139 -33.89 11.70 -13.22
CA ILE A 139 -33.97 12.81 -14.16
C ILE A 139 -32.99 12.59 -15.33
N LYS A 140 -33.39 11.87 -16.33
CA LYS A 140 -32.78 11.88 -17.67
C LYS A 140 -33.20 13.15 -18.42
N THR A 141 -32.85 14.32 -17.94
CA THR A 141 -33.06 15.56 -18.68
C THR A 141 -31.71 16.24 -18.89
N GLN A 142 -31.54 16.75 -20.11
CA GLN A 142 -30.34 17.47 -20.56
C GLN A 142 -30.12 18.82 -19.84
N ASP A 143 -30.95 19.19 -18.90
CA ASP A 143 -30.83 20.39 -18.10
C ASP A 143 -30.07 20.08 -16.82
N LEU A 144 -28.79 20.38 -16.85
CA LEU A 144 -27.91 20.24 -15.68
C LEU A 144 -28.38 21.24 -14.59
N LEU A 145 -29.05 20.71 -13.59
CA LEU A 145 -29.28 21.45 -12.36
C LEU A 145 -27.92 21.87 -11.75
N PRO A 146 -27.83 23.06 -11.14
CA PRO A 146 -26.61 23.46 -10.47
C PRO A 146 -26.21 22.39 -9.46
N ALA A 147 -25.06 21.75 -9.66
CA ALA A 147 -24.62 20.70 -8.78
C ALA A 147 -24.28 21.29 -7.42
N ILE A 148 -24.92 20.77 -6.39
CA ILE A 148 -24.57 21.09 -5.00
C ILE A 148 -23.46 20.11 -4.62
N ILE A 149 -22.26 20.64 -4.40
CA ILE A 149 -21.13 19.83 -3.94
C ILE A 149 -21.01 20.03 -2.43
N THR A 150 -21.24 18.96 -1.69
CA THR A 150 -20.92 18.93 -0.27
C THR A 150 -19.52 18.36 -0.12
N ILE A 151 -18.55 19.19 0.23
CA ILE A 151 -17.16 18.80 0.36
C ILE A 151 -16.58 19.28 1.68
N LYS A 152 -15.66 18.51 2.23
CA LYS A 152 -14.98 18.78 3.49
C LYS A 152 -13.49 18.91 3.26
N GLU A 153 -12.89 19.93 3.84
CA GLU A 153 -11.42 20.02 3.90
C GLU A 153 -10.84 18.83 4.67
N SER A 154 -9.77 18.28 4.18
CA SER A 154 -9.15 17.12 4.82
C SER A 154 -7.68 17.02 4.44
N THR A 155 -6.86 16.53 5.37
CA THR A 155 -5.48 16.11 5.14
C THR A 155 -5.35 14.69 5.64
N VAL A 156 -5.00 13.76 4.76
CA VAL A 156 -5.04 12.32 5.05
C VAL A 156 -3.69 11.67 4.75
N SER A 157 -3.23 10.88 5.72
CA SER A 157 -2.11 9.96 5.55
C SER A 157 -2.62 8.55 5.79
N PHE A 158 -2.38 7.66 4.84
CA PHE A 158 -2.80 6.27 4.98
C PHE A 158 -1.95 5.52 6.00
N PRO A 159 -2.53 4.57 6.73
CA PRO A 159 -1.77 3.78 7.70
C PRO A 159 -0.72 2.88 7.06
N PHE A 160 -0.94 2.44 5.83
CA PHE A 160 -0.05 1.54 5.10
C PHE A 160 0.35 2.12 3.75
N GLU A 161 1.64 2.02 3.39
CA GLU A 161 2.18 2.44 2.09
C GLU A 161 1.89 1.43 0.98
N TYR A 162 1.77 0.13 1.32
CA TYR A 162 1.34 -0.94 0.42
C TYR A 162 0.03 -1.54 0.92
N ARG A 163 -0.96 -1.59 0.04
CA ARG A 163 -2.35 -1.94 0.37
C ARG A 163 -2.95 -2.77 -0.76
N GLU A 164 -2.94 -4.10 -0.64
CA GLU A 164 -3.49 -4.96 -1.67
C GLU A 164 -4.49 -5.97 -1.10
N PRO A 165 -5.79 -5.80 -1.34
CA PRO A 165 -6.78 -6.86 -1.21
C PRO A 165 -6.78 -7.68 -2.48
N HIS A 166 -6.07 -8.81 -2.49
CA HIS A 166 -5.80 -9.60 -3.69
C HIS A 166 -7.03 -10.43 -4.11
N PHE A 167 -8.03 -9.76 -4.66
CA PHE A 167 -9.23 -10.32 -5.27
C PHE A 167 -9.35 -9.86 -6.71
N SER A 168 -10.09 -10.60 -7.54
CA SER A 168 -10.25 -10.31 -8.96
C SER A 168 -10.60 -8.83 -9.30
N PRO A 169 -11.45 -8.10 -8.54
CA PRO A 169 -11.72 -6.69 -8.84
C PRO A 169 -10.49 -5.78 -8.79
N VAL A 170 -9.47 -6.08 -7.97
CA VAL A 170 -8.23 -5.28 -7.89
C VAL A 170 -7.30 -5.53 -9.07
N LEU A 171 -7.43 -6.66 -9.72
CA LEU A 171 -6.62 -7.07 -10.87
C LEU A 171 -7.17 -6.56 -12.21
N GLN A 172 -8.34 -5.87 -12.18
CA GLN A 172 -8.93 -5.27 -13.36
C GLN A 172 -8.26 -3.93 -13.71
N PRO A 173 -8.27 -3.50 -14.98
CA PRO A 173 -7.81 -2.18 -15.37
C PRO A 173 -8.51 -1.07 -14.56
N ASN A 174 -7.76 -0.02 -14.20
CA ASN A 174 -8.25 1.12 -13.41
C ASN A 174 -8.73 0.79 -11.98
N ALA A 175 -8.40 -0.37 -11.43
CA ALA A 175 -8.73 -0.73 -10.06
C ALA A 175 -8.11 0.24 -9.03
N ASP A 176 -6.95 0.80 -9.33
CA ASP A 176 -6.28 1.83 -8.55
C ASP A 176 -7.14 3.10 -8.42
N VAL A 177 -7.87 3.48 -9.46
CA VAL A 177 -8.81 4.61 -9.44
C VAL A 177 -10.03 4.33 -8.55
N LEU A 178 -10.49 3.08 -8.51
CA LEU A 178 -11.67 2.68 -7.74
C LEU A 178 -11.35 2.44 -6.26
N TYR A 179 -10.27 1.71 -6.00
CA TYR A 179 -9.96 1.18 -4.67
C TYR A 179 -8.75 1.83 -4.00
N ASN A 180 -7.95 2.64 -4.73
CA ASN A 180 -6.65 3.17 -4.27
C ASN A 180 -5.73 2.06 -3.72
N SER A 181 -5.82 0.90 -4.32
CA SER A 181 -5.03 -0.26 -3.93
C SER A 181 -3.76 -0.39 -4.75
N ASN A 182 -2.81 -1.11 -4.21
CA ASN A 182 -1.71 -1.69 -4.95
C ASN A 182 -2.19 -2.98 -5.63
N ASN A 183 -1.45 -3.46 -6.63
CA ASN A 183 -1.62 -4.80 -7.14
C ASN A 183 -0.28 -5.38 -7.64
N ILE A 184 -0.19 -6.69 -7.62
CA ILE A 184 1.05 -7.39 -7.97
C ILE A 184 1.49 -7.13 -9.41
N GLU A 185 0.57 -6.95 -10.35
CA GLU A 185 0.87 -6.76 -11.76
C GLU A 185 1.54 -5.40 -12.04
N ASN A 186 1.16 -4.37 -11.28
CA ASN A 186 1.63 -3.01 -11.49
C ASN A 186 2.84 -2.65 -10.62
N ASP A 187 2.98 -3.28 -9.44
CA ASP A 187 3.94 -2.84 -8.41
C ASP A 187 5.15 -3.79 -8.28
N TRP A 188 5.04 -5.02 -8.83
CA TRP A 188 6.08 -6.04 -8.67
C TRP A 188 6.63 -6.52 -10.02
N GLY A 189 7.94 -6.53 -10.15
CA GLY A 189 8.61 -7.14 -11.30
C GLY A 189 8.81 -8.65 -11.13
N ILE A 190 8.99 -9.10 -9.88
CA ILE A 190 9.00 -10.51 -9.49
C ILE A 190 8.15 -10.63 -8.23
N TRP A 191 7.17 -11.53 -8.24
CA TRP A 191 6.24 -11.73 -7.13
C TRP A 191 6.20 -13.16 -6.65
N GLY A 192 6.08 -13.34 -5.33
CA GLY A 192 5.90 -14.66 -4.70
C GLY A 192 7.01 -15.65 -5.08
N HIS A 193 6.64 -16.91 -5.26
CA HIS A 193 7.55 -17.99 -5.62
C HIS A 193 7.82 -18.09 -7.15
N ASN A 194 7.59 -17.03 -7.93
CA ASN A 194 7.74 -17.06 -9.39
C ASN A 194 9.21 -16.96 -9.85
N LEU A 195 10.14 -16.59 -8.96
CA LEU A 195 11.57 -16.56 -9.31
C LEU A 195 12.07 -17.92 -9.85
N GLY A 196 11.57 -19.03 -9.29
CA GLY A 196 11.92 -20.37 -9.78
C GLY A 196 11.47 -20.62 -11.22
N LYS A 197 10.32 -20.10 -11.62
CA LYS A 197 9.82 -20.21 -13.01
C LYS A 197 10.67 -19.39 -13.97
N LEU A 198 11.08 -18.19 -13.58
CA LEU A 198 11.98 -17.35 -14.37
C LEU A 198 13.34 -18.04 -14.60
N LEU A 199 13.95 -18.56 -13.56
CA LEU A 199 15.26 -19.22 -13.65
C LEU A 199 15.22 -20.58 -14.36
N ALA A 200 14.07 -21.27 -14.35
CA ALA A 200 13.89 -22.51 -15.12
C ALA A 200 13.98 -22.26 -16.64
N ASN A 201 13.54 -21.09 -17.12
CA ASN A 201 13.64 -20.71 -18.53
C ASN A 201 15.07 -20.44 -18.98
N GLU A 202 15.97 -20.09 -18.06
CA GLU A 202 17.41 -19.90 -18.34
C GLU A 202 18.10 -21.22 -18.72
N GLY A 203 17.65 -22.36 -18.18
CA GLY A 203 18.25 -23.66 -18.42
C GLY A 203 19.64 -23.88 -17.79
N ASN A 204 20.18 -22.91 -17.04
CA ASN A 204 21.47 -23.00 -16.41
C ASN A 204 21.40 -23.78 -15.09
N ILE A 205 21.97 -24.96 -15.04
CA ILE A 205 21.96 -25.83 -13.87
C ILE A 205 22.54 -25.21 -12.60
N GLN A 206 23.43 -24.19 -12.74
CA GLN A 206 24.03 -23.49 -11.61
C GLN A 206 23.06 -22.57 -10.87
N THR A 207 21.91 -22.26 -11.46
CA THR A 207 20.84 -21.48 -10.79
C THR A 207 20.09 -22.31 -9.76
N PHE A 208 20.19 -23.63 -9.82
CA PHE A 208 19.49 -24.54 -8.92
C PHE A 208 20.33 -24.95 -7.71
N ALA A 209 19.62 -25.27 -6.63
CA ALA A 209 20.21 -25.61 -5.35
C ALA A 209 21.07 -26.90 -5.41
N LEU A 210 22.17 -26.90 -4.68
CA LEU A 210 22.91 -28.13 -4.38
C LEU A 210 22.33 -28.74 -3.09
N VAL A 211 21.63 -29.87 -3.23
CA VAL A 211 21.01 -30.62 -2.13
C VAL A 211 21.59 -32.05 -2.19
N GLU A 212 22.11 -32.55 -1.08
CA GLU A 212 22.71 -33.88 -1.01
C GLU A 212 23.75 -34.14 -2.13
N ASN A 213 24.58 -33.14 -2.40
CA ASN A 213 25.63 -33.15 -3.45
C ASN A 213 25.11 -33.29 -4.90
N LYS A 214 23.81 -33.08 -5.14
CA LYS A 214 23.19 -33.10 -6.48
C LYS A 214 22.45 -31.76 -6.72
N ARG A 215 22.47 -31.29 -7.97
CA ARG A 215 21.63 -30.13 -8.34
C ARG A 215 20.16 -30.53 -8.35
N ASN A 216 19.35 -29.80 -7.62
CA ASN A 216 17.94 -30.02 -7.46
C ASN A 216 17.15 -28.86 -8.08
N THR A 217 16.42 -29.13 -9.16
CA THR A 217 15.71 -28.11 -9.95
C THR A 217 14.44 -27.57 -9.24
N THR A 218 14.03 -28.16 -8.12
CA THR A 218 12.88 -27.68 -7.35
C THR A 218 13.23 -26.60 -6.35
N GLN A 219 14.54 -26.24 -6.21
CA GLN A 219 14.99 -25.15 -5.33
C GLN A 219 16.14 -24.37 -5.97
N LEU A 220 16.40 -23.17 -5.49
CA LEU A 220 17.30 -22.19 -6.09
C LEU A 220 18.62 -22.04 -5.34
N CYS A 221 19.69 -21.67 -6.08
CA CYS A 221 20.98 -21.29 -5.53
C CYS A 221 21.16 -19.78 -5.55
N PHE A 222 20.87 -19.11 -4.44
CA PHE A 222 20.93 -17.65 -4.30
C PHE A 222 22.36 -17.08 -4.29
N SER A 223 23.40 -17.91 -4.07
CA SER A 223 24.80 -17.47 -4.13
C SER A 223 25.43 -17.61 -5.51
N SER A 224 24.71 -18.20 -6.49
CA SER A 224 25.20 -18.42 -7.85
C SER A 224 25.34 -17.10 -8.61
N GLU A 225 26.47 -16.91 -9.31
CA GLU A 225 26.64 -15.75 -10.20
C GLU A 225 25.70 -15.84 -11.41
N ALA A 226 25.35 -17.04 -11.87
CA ALA A 226 24.35 -17.23 -12.91
C ALA A 226 22.98 -16.71 -12.49
N THR A 227 22.55 -17.00 -11.25
CA THR A 227 21.29 -16.47 -10.66
C THR A 227 21.32 -14.94 -10.61
N TYR A 228 22.40 -14.36 -10.12
CA TYR A 228 22.55 -12.91 -10.04
C TYR A 228 22.50 -12.25 -11.44
N ASN A 229 23.29 -12.75 -12.38
CA ASN A 229 23.37 -12.17 -13.73
C ASN A 229 22.03 -12.27 -14.47
N TYR A 230 21.34 -13.39 -14.33
CA TYR A 230 20.01 -13.55 -14.94
C TYR A 230 19.01 -12.54 -14.39
N ILE A 231 18.89 -12.40 -13.07
CA ILE A 231 17.96 -11.44 -12.45
C ILE A 231 18.33 -10.01 -12.80
N LYS A 232 19.64 -9.68 -12.78
CA LYS A 232 20.13 -8.37 -13.19
C LYS A 232 19.70 -8.03 -14.61
N ASN A 233 19.94 -8.92 -15.58
CA ASN A 233 19.56 -8.71 -16.97
C ASN A 233 18.05 -8.63 -17.11
N TYR A 234 17.28 -9.50 -16.46
CA TYR A 234 15.82 -9.46 -16.44
C TYR A 234 15.30 -8.10 -15.97
N ILE A 235 15.88 -7.52 -14.92
CA ILE A 235 15.51 -6.19 -14.42
C ILE A 235 15.84 -5.11 -15.46
N ILE A 236 17.01 -5.15 -16.06
CA ILE A 236 17.45 -4.17 -17.07
C ILE A 236 16.52 -4.20 -18.30
N ASP A 237 16.27 -5.40 -18.81
CA ASP A 237 15.54 -5.60 -20.06
C ASP A 237 14.04 -5.27 -19.94
N ASN A 238 13.45 -5.53 -18.79
CA ASN A 238 11.99 -5.39 -18.62
C ASN A 238 11.57 -4.12 -17.84
N PHE A 239 12.45 -3.55 -17.00
CA PHE A 239 12.10 -2.43 -16.11
C PHE A 239 13.01 -1.22 -16.28
N GLY A 240 14.16 -1.39 -16.96
CA GLY A 240 15.11 -0.33 -17.23
C GLY A 240 15.94 0.11 -16.02
N ILE A 241 16.86 1.05 -16.26
CA ILE A 241 17.75 1.59 -15.23
C ILE A 241 17.29 3.00 -14.80
N ASN A 242 16.74 3.78 -15.73
CA ASN A 242 16.39 5.19 -15.55
C ASN A 242 14.87 5.41 -15.59
N THR A 243 14.11 4.65 -14.81
CA THR A 243 12.66 4.81 -14.72
C THR A 243 12.25 5.60 -13.48
N HIS A 244 11.18 6.38 -13.60
CA HIS A 244 10.54 7.05 -12.46
C HIS A 244 9.61 6.12 -11.67
N LYS A 245 9.15 5.03 -12.29
CA LYS A 245 8.29 4.04 -11.63
C LYS A 245 9.12 3.15 -10.71
N LYS A 246 8.66 3.01 -9.47
CA LYS A 246 9.31 2.20 -8.44
C LYS A 246 8.69 0.81 -8.44
N TYR A 247 9.44 -0.17 -8.92
CA TYR A 247 9.06 -1.57 -8.81
C TYR A 247 9.66 -2.24 -7.58
N SER A 248 9.01 -3.30 -7.13
CA SER A 248 9.53 -4.20 -6.10
C SER A 248 9.83 -5.57 -6.71
N PHE A 249 10.84 -6.25 -6.19
CA PHE A 249 11.26 -7.57 -6.63
C PHE A 249 11.35 -8.52 -5.44
N MET A 250 10.62 -9.62 -5.50
CA MET A 250 10.60 -10.61 -4.42
C MET A 250 11.57 -11.74 -4.72
N LEU A 251 12.59 -11.88 -3.88
CA LEU A 251 13.64 -12.88 -3.98
C LEU A 251 13.42 -13.91 -2.89
N VAL A 252 12.69 -14.97 -3.22
CA VAL A 252 12.31 -16.00 -2.26
C VAL A 252 12.59 -17.40 -2.79
N PRO A 253 12.93 -18.35 -1.92
CA PRO A 253 12.99 -19.78 -2.28
C PRO A 253 11.66 -20.29 -2.82
N ASN A 254 11.67 -21.36 -3.59
CA ASN A 254 10.45 -22.06 -3.94
C ASN A 254 9.76 -22.59 -2.67
N ASP A 255 8.46 -22.79 -2.74
CA ASP A 255 7.62 -23.20 -1.60
C ASP A 255 7.89 -24.65 -1.17
N ASN A 256 9.08 -24.86 -0.63
CA ASN A 256 9.51 -26.14 -0.04
C ASN A 256 10.58 -25.90 1.04
N LYS A 257 10.97 -26.95 1.75
CA LYS A 257 11.93 -26.88 2.86
C LYS A 257 13.38 -27.15 2.44
N LEU A 258 13.68 -27.29 1.15
CA LEU A 258 15.03 -27.55 0.68
C LEU A 258 15.87 -26.28 0.76
N VAL A 259 17.13 -26.43 1.16
CA VAL A 259 18.11 -25.34 1.24
C VAL A 259 19.33 -25.69 0.37
N CYS A 260 19.80 -24.71 -0.38
CA CYS A 260 21.05 -24.84 -1.13
C CYS A 260 22.25 -24.92 -0.19
N LEU A 261 22.99 -26.02 -0.29
CA LEU A 261 24.22 -26.25 0.46
C LEU A 261 25.48 -26.25 -0.46
N ASP A 262 25.41 -25.49 -1.55
CA ASP A 262 26.59 -25.15 -2.35
C ASP A 262 27.70 -24.60 -1.44
N PRO A 263 28.99 -24.85 -1.72
CA PRO A 263 30.09 -24.36 -0.89
C PRO A 263 30.03 -22.87 -0.58
N LYS A 264 29.59 -22.03 -1.53
CA LYS A 264 29.41 -20.59 -1.32
C LYS A 264 28.22 -20.31 -0.40
N CYS A 265 27.09 -21.00 -0.56
CA CYS A 265 25.93 -20.87 0.33
C CYS A 265 26.27 -21.27 1.78
N LYS A 266 27.02 -22.36 1.97
CA LYS A 266 27.50 -22.79 3.31
C LYS A 266 28.41 -21.73 3.94
N ARG A 267 29.37 -21.17 3.19
CA ARG A 267 30.26 -20.09 3.70
C ARG A 267 29.50 -18.82 4.07
N LEU A 268 28.36 -18.52 3.42
CA LEU A 268 27.48 -17.42 3.77
C LEU A 268 26.68 -17.68 5.05
N GLY A 269 26.57 -18.95 5.50
CA GLY A 269 25.88 -19.33 6.71
C GLY A 269 24.58 -20.15 6.50
N ASN A 270 24.33 -20.64 5.28
CA ASN A 270 23.19 -21.56 5.07
C ASN A 270 23.36 -22.85 5.88
N THR A 271 22.26 -23.29 6.48
CA THR A 271 22.14 -24.57 7.17
C THR A 271 21.10 -25.47 6.47
N LEU A 272 20.85 -26.64 6.99
CA LEU A 272 19.83 -27.55 6.45
C LEU A 272 18.39 -26.97 6.48
N SER A 273 18.15 -25.98 7.35
CA SER A 273 16.82 -25.38 7.54
C SER A 273 16.77 -23.85 7.33
N ASN A 274 17.93 -23.19 7.10
CA ASN A 274 17.99 -21.74 6.97
C ASN A 274 18.70 -21.32 5.68
N ALA A 275 17.95 -20.73 4.75
CA ALA A 275 18.44 -20.17 3.49
C ALA A 275 18.66 -18.67 3.54
N THR A 276 18.22 -17.98 4.61
CA THR A 276 18.29 -16.50 4.73
C THR A 276 19.66 -15.95 4.36
N PRO A 277 20.80 -16.50 4.82
CA PRO A 277 22.08 -15.90 4.54
C PRO A 277 22.39 -15.76 3.03
N SER A 278 22.10 -16.78 2.23
CA SER A 278 22.33 -16.70 0.78
C SER A 278 21.29 -15.85 0.05
N VAL A 279 20.03 -15.84 0.53
CA VAL A 279 18.96 -15.00 -0.03
C VAL A 279 19.27 -13.53 0.17
N VAL A 280 19.63 -13.12 1.38
CA VAL A 280 19.96 -11.71 1.66
C VAL A 280 21.27 -11.27 1.02
N TYR A 281 22.23 -12.19 0.79
CA TYR A 281 23.42 -11.91 -0.01
C TYR A 281 23.05 -11.46 -1.43
N LEU A 282 22.17 -12.19 -2.11
CA LEU A 282 21.69 -11.83 -3.44
C LEU A 282 20.89 -10.52 -3.40
N MET A 283 20.00 -10.39 -2.41
CA MET A 283 19.18 -9.20 -2.24
C MET A 283 20.03 -7.95 -2.03
N GLU A 284 21.08 -8.03 -1.23
CA GLU A 284 22.01 -6.93 -1.00
C GLU A 284 22.77 -6.52 -2.27
N LYS A 285 23.25 -7.50 -3.08
CA LYS A 285 23.90 -7.23 -4.37
C LYS A 285 22.96 -6.46 -5.31
N LEU A 286 21.75 -6.94 -5.49
CA LEU A 286 20.76 -6.31 -6.38
C LEU A 286 20.30 -4.95 -5.84
N ALA A 287 20.11 -4.81 -4.54
CA ALA A 287 19.72 -3.55 -3.92
C ALA A 287 20.75 -2.44 -4.08
N LYS A 288 22.05 -2.79 -4.09
CA LYS A 288 23.15 -1.85 -4.38
C LYS A 288 23.24 -1.50 -5.86
N GLU A 289 23.00 -2.46 -6.73
CA GLU A 289 23.02 -2.26 -8.19
C GLU A 289 21.84 -1.39 -8.67
N PHE A 290 20.66 -1.56 -8.06
CA PHE A 290 19.42 -0.88 -8.43
C PHE A 290 18.82 -0.08 -7.26
N PRO A 291 19.42 1.05 -6.87
CA PRO A 291 18.98 1.82 -5.71
C PRO A 291 17.57 2.43 -5.86
N GLN A 292 17.05 2.54 -7.09
CA GLN A 292 15.71 3.04 -7.41
C GLN A 292 14.60 2.01 -7.14
N TYR A 293 14.93 0.71 -7.07
CA TYR A 293 13.98 -0.39 -6.87
C TYR A 293 14.02 -0.92 -5.44
N ASN A 294 12.96 -1.61 -5.04
CA ASN A 294 12.91 -2.26 -3.74
C ASN A 294 13.07 -3.78 -3.89
N PHE A 295 13.79 -4.40 -2.96
CA PHE A 295 14.02 -5.84 -2.94
C PHE A 295 13.48 -6.45 -1.66
N PHE A 296 12.65 -7.46 -1.79
CA PHE A 296 11.99 -8.13 -0.68
C PHE A 296 12.36 -9.61 -0.64
N THR A 297 12.35 -10.17 0.55
CA THR A 297 12.23 -11.61 0.78
C THR A 297 11.03 -11.88 1.67
N THR A 298 10.73 -13.15 1.96
CA THR A 298 9.67 -13.52 2.91
C THR A 298 10.28 -13.98 4.23
N ALA A 299 9.57 -13.79 5.34
CA ALA A 299 9.83 -14.51 6.58
C ALA A 299 8.88 -15.72 6.63
N TYR A 300 9.28 -16.80 5.95
CA TYR A 300 8.49 -18.01 5.77
C TYR A 300 9.39 -19.21 5.50
N LEU A 301 9.05 -20.37 6.06
CA LEU A 301 9.82 -21.63 5.92
C LEU A 301 11.33 -21.43 6.15
N THR A 302 12.14 -21.66 5.11
CA THR A 302 13.61 -21.60 5.20
C THR A 302 14.19 -20.19 5.32
N THR A 303 13.36 -19.14 5.19
CA THR A 303 13.75 -17.74 5.36
C THR A 303 13.08 -17.08 6.58
N GLU A 304 12.59 -17.85 7.53
CA GLU A 304 11.90 -17.32 8.72
C GLU A 304 12.83 -16.54 9.65
N THR A 305 14.08 -16.98 9.79
CA THR A 305 15.09 -16.34 10.63
C THR A 305 15.66 -15.09 9.95
N PRO A 306 15.67 -13.92 10.60
CA PRO A 306 16.25 -12.71 10.02
C PRO A 306 17.78 -12.81 9.87
N PRO A 307 18.39 -11.97 9.01
CA PRO A 307 19.85 -11.90 8.89
C PRO A 307 20.49 -11.30 10.13
N GLU A 308 21.78 -11.58 10.34
CA GLU A 308 22.55 -11.02 11.46
C GLU A 308 22.80 -9.52 11.30
N LYS A 309 23.05 -9.04 10.09
CA LYS A 309 23.35 -7.63 9.78
C LYS A 309 22.14 -6.89 9.22
N GLU A 310 22.16 -5.57 9.35
CA GLU A 310 21.24 -4.68 8.65
C GLU A 310 21.48 -4.71 7.14
N LEU A 311 20.40 -4.54 6.38
CA LEU A 311 20.43 -4.54 4.93
C LEU A 311 20.24 -3.11 4.37
N PRO A 312 20.52 -2.87 3.07
CA PRO A 312 20.32 -1.58 2.42
C PRO A 312 18.89 -1.01 2.61
N LYS A 313 18.74 0.31 2.56
CA LYS A 313 17.46 1.02 2.81
C LYS A 313 16.33 0.64 1.84
N ASN A 314 16.67 0.20 0.64
CA ASN A 314 15.72 -0.26 -0.36
C ASN A 314 15.42 -1.77 -0.26
N THR A 315 15.54 -2.33 0.94
CA THR A 315 15.18 -3.72 1.21
C THR A 315 14.01 -3.84 2.17
N GLY A 316 13.29 -4.95 2.05
CA GLY A 316 12.14 -5.27 2.89
C GLY A 316 11.97 -6.76 3.12
N VAL A 317 11.04 -7.07 4.00
CA VAL A 317 10.56 -8.43 4.25
C VAL A 317 9.03 -8.46 4.21
N MET A 318 8.48 -9.53 3.67
CA MET A 318 7.06 -9.83 3.77
C MET A 318 6.89 -11.03 4.72
N ILE A 319 6.32 -10.78 5.89
CA ILE A 319 6.13 -11.80 6.94
C ILE A 319 4.80 -12.49 6.71
N SER A 320 4.82 -13.81 6.56
CA SER A 320 3.60 -14.61 6.45
C SER A 320 2.87 -14.67 7.80
N THR A 321 1.55 -14.40 7.76
CA THR A 321 0.66 -14.54 8.93
C THR A 321 -0.03 -15.89 8.99
N ILE A 322 0.42 -16.89 8.23
CA ILE A 322 -0.23 -18.21 8.15
C ILE A 322 -0.39 -18.86 9.53
N ASN A 323 0.59 -18.68 10.39
CA ASN A 323 0.61 -19.19 11.76
C ASN A 323 0.14 -18.15 12.79
N PHE A 324 -0.35 -16.98 12.35
CA PHE A 324 -0.90 -15.99 13.27
C PHE A 324 -2.24 -16.47 13.82
N PRO A 325 -2.45 -16.39 15.14
CA PRO A 325 -3.66 -16.91 15.76
C PRO A 325 -4.90 -16.11 15.34
N LYS A 326 -5.73 -16.72 14.49
CA LYS A 326 -6.87 -16.04 13.87
C LYS A 326 -8.09 -15.88 14.80
N ASN A 327 -8.18 -16.67 15.87
CA ASN A 327 -9.32 -16.70 16.80
C ASN A 327 -8.99 -16.19 18.19
N VAL A 328 -7.95 -15.40 18.31
CA VAL A 328 -7.45 -14.93 19.61
C VAL A 328 -7.68 -13.44 19.76
N TYR A 329 -8.08 -13.05 20.96
CA TYR A 329 -8.01 -11.65 21.36
C TYR A 329 -6.54 -11.23 21.39
N PHE A 330 -6.21 -10.07 20.80
CA PHE A 330 -4.82 -9.55 20.73
C PHE A 330 -4.24 -9.24 22.11
N GLU A 331 -5.06 -9.25 23.14
CA GLU A 331 -4.68 -9.17 24.54
C GLU A 331 -4.04 -10.46 25.07
N ASN A 332 -4.25 -11.60 24.41
CA ASN A 332 -3.60 -12.85 24.78
C ASN A 332 -2.13 -12.87 24.35
N LYS A 333 -1.28 -12.27 25.16
CA LYS A 333 0.16 -12.11 24.89
C LYS A 333 0.90 -13.42 24.65
N THR A 334 0.52 -14.51 25.31
CA THR A 334 1.17 -15.82 25.13
C THR A 334 1.09 -16.31 23.67
N GLN A 335 -0.01 -16.01 22.98
CA GLN A 335 -0.22 -16.47 21.61
C GLN A 335 0.31 -15.48 20.56
N VAL A 336 0.33 -14.18 20.85
CA VAL A 336 0.80 -13.17 19.88
C VAL A 336 2.29 -12.84 20.01
N ASN A 337 2.90 -13.03 21.17
CA ASN A 337 4.32 -12.72 21.40
C ASN A 337 5.28 -13.34 20.38
N PRO A 338 5.17 -14.62 19.98
CA PRO A 338 6.09 -15.17 18.98
C PRO A 338 6.04 -14.43 17.64
N PHE A 339 4.87 -13.94 17.25
CA PHE A 339 4.70 -13.13 16.04
C PHE A 339 5.26 -11.71 16.21
N GLU A 340 5.00 -11.08 17.37
CA GLU A 340 5.58 -9.78 17.72
C GLU A 340 7.11 -9.84 17.71
N GLU A 341 7.71 -10.85 18.32
CA GLU A 341 9.16 -11.05 18.30
C GLU A 341 9.72 -11.22 16.90
N LYS A 342 9.03 -11.97 16.03
CA LYS A 342 9.43 -12.13 14.63
C LYS A 342 9.44 -10.77 13.92
N ILE A 343 8.38 -9.97 14.07
CA ILE A 343 8.31 -8.63 13.49
C ILE A 343 9.46 -7.76 14.00
N LEU A 344 9.70 -7.72 15.32
CA LEU A 344 10.75 -6.90 15.92
C LEU A 344 12.14 -7.29 15.43
N LYS A 345 12.44 -8.59 15.37
CA LYS A 345 13.72 -9.10 14.87
C LYS A 345 13.97 -8.69 13.41
N TRP A 346 12.97 -8.78 12.54
CA TRP A 346 13.07 -8.37 11.14
C TRP A 346 13.12 -6.85 10.97
N LYS A 347 12.31 -6.10 11.74
CA LYS A 347 12.25 -4.62 11.70
C LYS A 347 13.61 -3.96 11.96
N ASN A 348 14.46 -4.60 12.75
CA ASN A 348 15.82 -4.13 13.02
C ASN A 348 16.81 -4.45 11.90
N LYS A 349 16.40 -5.14 10.84
CA LYS A 349 17.28 -5.62 9.76
C LYS A 349 16.94 -5.04 8.39
N VAL A 350 15.70 -4.64 8.18
CA VAL A 350 15.21 -4.10 6.91
C VAL A 350 14.40 -2.81 7.13
N ASN A 351 14.34 -1.98 6.10
CA ASN A 351 13.59 -0.72 6.18
C ASN A 351 12.08 -0.91 6.06
N LYS A 352 11.62 -1.93 5.33
CA LYS A 352 10.20 -2.17 5.05
C LYS A 352 9.78 -3.54 5.57
N VAL A 353 8.79 -3.55 6.47
CA VAL A 353 8.15 -4.78 6.94
C VAL A 353 6.71 -4.78 6.46
N TYR A 354 6.40 -5.71 5.58
CA TYR A 354 5.05 -5.95 5.06
C TYR A 354 4.52 -7.28 5.60
N LEU A 355 3.23 -7.46 5.52
CA LEU A 355 2.58 -8.73 5.85
C LEU A 355 1.95 -9.38 4.62
N TRP A 356 2.03 -10.69 4.59
CA TRP A 356 1.25 -11.56 3.71
C TRP A 356 0.18 -12.21 4.56
N ASP A 357 -1.02 -11.62 4.52
CA ASP A 357 -2.18 -12.10 5.27
C ASP A 357 -3.14 -12.86 4.34
N TYR A 358 -4.16 -13.51 4.90
CA TYR A 358 -5.02 -14.44 4.21
C TYR A 358 -6.49 -14.12 4.45
N ALA A 359 -7.28 -14.04 3.36
CA ALA A 359 -8.68 -13.60 3.38
C ALA A 359 -9.66 -14.56 2.68
N SER A 360 -9.22 -15.77 2.36
CA SER A 360 -10.05 -16.79 1.73
C SER A 360 -9.82 -18.16 2.35
N ASN A 361 -10.77 -19.06 2.17
CA ASN A 361 -10.53 -20.49 2.31
C ASN A 361 -9.93 -21.00 1.00
N PHE A 362 -8.66 -21.38 1.01
CA PHE A 362 -7.91 -21.79 -0.19
C PHE A 362 -8.23 -23.22 -0.64
N ASP A 363 -8.92 -24.00 0.20
CA ASP A 363 -9.40 -25.34 -0.18
C ASP A 363 -10.74 -25.24 -0.93
N ASP A 364 -11.53 -24.18 -0.67
CA ASP A 364 -12.80 -23.91 -1.33
C ASP A 364 -13.12 -22.41 -1.27
N TYR A 365 -12.91 -21.69 -2.37
CA TYR A 365 -13.16 -20.25 -2.47
C TYR A 365 -14.62 -19.84 -2.33
N LEU A 366 -15.57 -20.76 -2.56
CA LEU A 366 -17.00 -20.47 -2.42
C LEU A 366 -17.49 -20.60 -0.98
N THR A 367 -16.78 -21.34 -0.14
CA THR A 367 -17.10 -21.42 1.29
C THR A 367 -17.08 -20.03 1.94
N PRO A 368 -18.12 -19.62 2.65
CA PRO A 368 -18.15 -18.34 3.36
C PRO A 368 -16.99 -18.21 4.34
N TYR A 369 -16.27 -17.10 4.24
CA TYR A 369 -15.15 -16.78 5.14
C TYR A 369 -15.38 -15.42 5.79
N PRO A 370 -16.03 -15.36 6.98
CA PRO A 370 -16.39 -14.13 7.66
C PRO A 370 -15.14 -13.52 8.33
N LEU A 371 -14.51 -12.54 7.67
CA LEU A 371 -13.26 -11.97 8.15
C LEU A 371 -13.30 -10.47 8.46
N LEU A 372 -14.28 -9.72 7.93
CA LEU A 372 -14.19 -8.26 7.86
C LEU A 372 -14.08 -7.58 9.22
N TYR A 373 -14.88 -7.99 10.20
CA TYR A 373 -14.84 -7.43 11.56
C TYR A 373 -13.53 -7.75 12.29
N ARG A 374 -13.03 -8.96 12.11
CA ARG A 374 -11.73 -9.36 12.68
C ARG A 374 -10.60 -8.60 12.01
N LEU A 375 -10.64 -8.47 10.69
CA LEU A 375 -9.61 -7.81 9.90
C LEU A 375 -9.44 -6.36 10.34
N GLN A 376 -10.50 -5.63 10.64
CA GLN A 376 -10.43 -4.26 11.15
C GLN A 376 -9.52 -4.15 12.37
N LYS A 377 -9.78 -4.97 13.40
CA LYS A 377 -8.96 -5.02 14.62
C LYS A 377 -7.53 -5.47 14.36
N GLN A 378 -7.37 -6.40 13.43
CA GLN A 378 -6.06 -6.93 13.03
C GLN A 378 -5.21 -5.86 12.34
N LEU A 379 -5.79 -5.03 11.47
CA LEU A 379 -5.09 -3.93 10.80
C LEU A 379 -4.64 -2.85 11.80
N GLU A 380 -5.48 -2.49 12.76
CA GLU A 380 -5.10 -1.59 13.86
C GLU A 380 -3.90 -2.15 14.63
N TYR A 381 -3.94 -3.43 14.99
CA TYR A 381 -2.84 -4.12 15.67
C TYR A 381 -1.55 -4.11 14.83
N PHE A 382 -1.62 -4.45 13.55
CA PHE A 382 -0.47 -4.43 12.65
C PHE A 382 0.15 -3.03 12.51
N LYS A 383 -0.68 -2.00 12.44
CA LYS A 383 -0.19 -0.62 12.43
C LYS A 383 0.57 -0.26 13.70
N LYS A 384 0.05 -0.65 14.88
CA LYS A 384 0.73 -0.46 16.18
C LYS A 384 2.08 -1.17 16.23
N MET A 385 2.22 -2.32 15.58
CA MET A 385 3.49 -3.04 15.44
C MET A 385 4.48 -2.38 14.46
N GLY A 386 4.06 -1.33 13.75
CA GLY A 386 4.88 -0.59 12.79
C GLY A 386 5.00 -1.26 11.42
N ILE A 387 4.04 -2.11 11.08
CA ILE A 387 3.90 -2.66 9.73
C ILE A 387 3.63 -1.52 8.74
N LYS A 388 4.34 -1.53 7.61
CA LYS A 388 4.24 -0.50 6.58
C LYS A 388 3.37 -0.90 5.39
N GLY A 389 3.13 -2.19 5.17
CA GLY A 389 2.32 -2.66 4.06
C GLY A 389 1.63 -3.98 4.36
N VAL A 390 0.48 -4.20 3.71
CA VAL A 390 -0.30 -5.44 3.86
C VAL A 390 -0.77 -5.93 2.48
N PHE A 391 -0.36 -7.14 2.14
CA PHE A 391 -0.93 -7.95 1.08
C PHE A 391 -1.92 -8.92 1.72
N ILE A 392 -3.18 -8.82 1.32
CA ILE A 392 -4.23 -9.70 1.82
C ILE A 392 -4.57 -10.71 0.73
N ASN A 393 -4.00 -11.90 0.83
CA ASN A 393 -4.21 -12.97 -0.13
C ASN A 393 -5.67 -13.42 -0.10
N GLY A 394 -6.39 -13.04 -1.13
CA GLY A 394 -7.78 -13.39 -1.38
C GLY A 394 -7.88 -14.57 -2.35
N SER A 395 -8.83 -14.49 -3.29
CA SER A 395 -8.98 -15.48 -4.35
C SER A 395 -8.13 -15.19 -5.60
N GLY A 396 -7.43 -14.07 -5.64
CA GLY A 396 -6.67 -13.67 -6.83
C GLY A 396 -7.57 -13.54 -8.05
N TYR A 397 -7.24 -14.28 -9.10
CA TYR A 397 -8.04 -14.31 -10.34
C TYR A 397 -9.30 -15.19 -10.24
N ASP A 398 -9.37 -16.05 -9.23
CA ASP A 398 -10.52 -16.93 -9.02
C ASP A 398 -11.69 -16.18 -8.40
N TYR A 399 -12.90 -16.74 -8.57
CA TYR A 399 -14.11 -16.19 -8.00
C TYR A 399 -14.28 -16.62 -6.54
N THR A 400 -14.72 -15.70 -5.69
CA THR A 400 -15.21 -15.99 -4.34
C THR A 400 -16.51 -15.24 -4.07
N SER A 401 -17.34 -15.78 -3.19
CA SER A 401 -18.61 -15.15 -2.79
C SER A 401 -18.36 -13.74 -2.27
N PHE A 402 -19.16 -12.78 -2.74
CA PHE A 402 -19.08 -11.37 -2.35
C PHE A 402 -17.70 -10.71 -2.58
N GLN A 403 -16.96 -11.14 -3.60
CA GLN A 403 -15.61 -10.59 -3.84
C GLN A 403 -15.60 -9.06 -4.02
N GLY A 404 -16.59 -8.47 -4.69
CA GLY A 404 -16.68 -7.01 -4.83
C GLY A 404 -16.84 -6.31 -3.48
N LEU A 405 -17.73 -6.81 -2.61
CA LEU A 405 -17.90 -6.31 -1.25
C LEU A 405 -16.61 -6.46 -0.43
N LYS A 406 -15.99 -7.64 -0.46
CA LYS A 406 -14.73 -7.89 0.25
C LYS A 406 -13.65 -6.92 -0.22
N THR A 407 -13.50 -6.74 -1.53
CA THR A 407 -12.53 -5.79 -2.11
C THR A 407 -12.79 -4.37 -1.63
N PHE A 408 -14.03 -3.90 -1.70
CA PHE A 408 -14.40 -2.54 -1.29
C PHE A 408 -14.15 -2.30 0.20
N VAL A 409 -14.61 -3.20 1.07
CA VAL A 409 -14.45 -3.05 2.52
C VAL A 409 -12.98 -3.14 2.93
N ILE A 410 -12.25 -4.13 2.42
CA ILE A 410 -10.84 -4.32 2.75
C ILE A 410 -9.99 -3.15 2.25
N SER A 411 -10.19 -2.66 1.01
CA SER A 411 -9.51 -1.47 0.51
C SER A 411 -9.77 -0.25 1.39
N SER A 412 -11.03 -0.06 1.81
CA SER A 412 -11.41 1.04 2.69
C SER A 412 -10.74 0.95 4.06
N LEU A 413 -10.69 -0.25 4.66
CA LEU A 413 -10.03 -0.48 5.95
C LEU A 413 -8.51 -0.34 5.87
N LEU A 414 -7.90 -0.73 4.75
CA LEU A 414 -6.46 -0.54 4.52
C LEU A 414 -6.09 0.94 4.38
N MET A 415 -7.02 1.78 3.95
CA MET A 415 -6.85 3.24 3.91
C MET A 415 -7.19 3.90 5.25
N ASN A 416 -8.17 3.36 5.97
CA ASN A 416 -8.59 3.87 7.28
C ASN A 416 -9.30 2.76 8.07
N TYR A 417 -8.62 2.13 9.00
CA TYR A 417 -9.16 1.05 9.82
C TYR A 417 -10.14 1.51 10.91
N ASP A 418 -10.30 2.83 11.13
CA ASP A 418 -11.29 3.39 12.07
C ASP A 418 -12.71 3.41 11.48
N LEU A 419 -12.85 3.15 10.17
CA LEU A 419 -14.16 3.06 9.52
C LEU A 419 -14.94 1.84 10.04
N LYS A 420 -16.24 2.03 10.27
CA LYS A 420 -17.11 0.94 10.73
C LYS A 420 -17.43 -0.01 9.58
N VAL A 421 -17.17 -1.29 9.79
CA VAL A 421 -17.38 -2.35 8.79
C VAL A 421 -18.84 -2.38 8.33
N GLU A 422 -19.81 -2.25 9.26
CA GLU A 422 -21.23 -2.24 8.93
C GLU A 422 -21.62 -1.08 8.00
N ASP A 423 -21.05 0.12 8.25
CA ASP A 423 -21.34 1.29 7.41
C ASP A 423 -20.78 1.11 6.00
N LEU A 424 -19.60 0.47 5.89
CA LEU A 424 -18.98 0.14 4.61
C LEU A 424 -19.83 -0.90 3.83
N ILE A 425 -20.32 -1.93 4.51
CA ILE A 425 -21.21 -2.95 3.91
C ILE A 425 -22.48 -2.30 3.38
N LYS A 426 -23.17 -1.50 4.20
CA LYS A 426 -24.38 -0.77 3.79
C LYS A 426 -24.10 0.18 2.62
N LYS A 427 -22.97 0.90 2.66
CA LYS A 427 -22.55 1.80 1.58
C LYS A 427 -22.33 1.05 0.27
N TYR A 428 -21.62 -0.08 0.31
CA TYR A 428 -21.38 -0.90 -0.87
C TYR A 428 -22.70 -1.37 -1.50
N PHE A 429 -23.57 -1.99 -0.72
CA PHE A 429 -24.83 -2.50 -1.26
C PHE A 429 -25.75 -1.38 -1.76
N LYS A 430 -25.75 -0.22 -1.10
CA LYS A 430 -26.50 0.94 -1.59
C LYS A 430 -26.00 1.45 -2.95
N GLN A 431 -24.69 1.37 -3.21
CA GLN A 431 -24.10 1.80 -4.47
C GLN A 431 -24.30 0.79 -5.59
N GLU A 432 -24.07 -0.49 -5.31
CA GLU A 432 -24.08 -1.55 -6.33
C GLU A 432 -25.48 -2.16 -6.56
N PHE A 433 -26.32 -2.16 -5.53
CA PHE A 433 -27.65 -2.78 -5.54
C PHE A 433 -28.70 -1.88 -4.92
N PRO A 434 -28.96 -0.67 -5.46
CA PRO A 434 -29.79 0.35 -4.82
C PRO A 434 -31.21 -0.11 -4.48
N GLN A 435 -31.79 -1.03 -5.26
CA GLN A 435 -33.16 -1.55 -5.01
C GLN A 435 -33.21 -2.59 -3.88
N ASN A 436 -32.14 -3.37 -3.67
CA ASN A 436 -32.12 -4.50 -2.74
C ASN A 436 -31.11 -4.31 -1.60
N HIS A 437 -30.57 -3.10 -1.43
CA HIS A 437 -29.45 -2.84 -0.51
C HIS A 437 -29.78 -3.18 0.96
N GLN A 438 -31.01 -2.98 1.39
CA GLN A 438 -31.40 -3.28 2.77
C GLN A 438 -31.35 -4.79 3.03
N LEU A 439 -32.02 -5.58 2.18
CA LEU A 439 -32.04 -7.04 2.28
C LEU A 439 -30.62 -7.64 2.23
N LEU A 440 -29.80 -7.17 1.29
CA LEU A 440 -28.43 -7.66 1.16
C LEU A 440 -27.56 -7.28 2.37
N SER A 441 -27.76 -6.09 2.94
CA SER A 441 -27.06 -5.66 4.15
C SER A 441 -27.45 -6.52 5.35
N GLU A 442 -28.75 -6.78 5.55
CA GLU A 442 -29.26 -7.64 6.62
C GLU A 442 -28.78 -9.09 6.47
N TYR A 443 -28.71 -9.59 5.23
CA TYR A 443 -28.22 -10.94 4.96
C TYR A 443 -26.72 -11.10 5.29
N TYR A 444 -25.91 -10.06 5.04
CA TYR A 444 -24.46 -10.16 5.18
C TYR A 444 -23.94 -9.81 6.59
N ILE A 445 -24.62 -8.90 7.31
CA ILE A 445 -24.29 -8.47 8.68
C ILE A 445 -24.76 -9.50 9.69
#